data_31f393505216aa9fbcf6cababdd1ad8b
#
_entry.id   31f393505216aa9fbcf6cababdd1ad8b
#
_cell.length_a   1.000
_cell.length_b   1.000
_cell.length_c   1.000
_cell.angle_alpha   90.00
_cell.angle_beta   90.00
_cell.angle_gamma   90.00
#
_symmetry.space_group_name_H-M   'P 1'
#
loop_
_entity.id
_entity.type
_entity.pdbx_description
1 polymer ?
#
loop_
_entity_poly.entity_id
_entity_poly.type
_entity_poly.pdbx_seq_one_letter_code
_entity_poly.pdbx_strand_id
1 'polypeptide(L)'
;MMRGTYGAALMRSSRFLWCATLLLVFPGYGVASQGQSGEPIRVTFIDVGQADAILIRSPEGQIALVDAGRGEPLRSLRELGVEKIDLLVATHPHADHIGGMAGVINSIPVRFYMDNGQPHTTATYQNLMRTLQQRTDITYLAAEPRTIGLGSAEIEVLPLLPVNSTDHNNRSVGLVLRYGSFVVFLSGDSEVRELAFWVQQGVVPDVTVLKAPHHGSDNGFTWEFLQDAQPEVVVISVGGNSYGHPRPEALQAYTSVTPTVLRTDYHGQVTILGYEDGRYEVMLGEETVATGQERETQEQRRRATVEELVDSVPPVAPSVSGSLSLGVFADAPGNDHQNPNGEYAVLESGLSDDLQIGGWFLCDAASHCFQFPSDAVLRAGGQIVVYTGSGRTDGVRFFMGSGGAVWNNDGDTATLYDASSAIVARYVYE
;
A
#
# COMPACT_ATOMS: atom_id res chain seq x y z
N MET A 1 -51.46 28.06 -71.42
CA MET A 1 -51.16 28.37 -72.84
C MET A 1 -49.83 27.77 -73.22
N MET A 2 -49.92 26.86 -74.16
CA MET A 2 -49.00 26.63 -75.28
C MET A 2 -47.55 26.23 -74.96
N ARG A 3 -47.21 24.95 -75.20
CA ARG A 3 -46.63 24.37 -76.41
C ARG A 3 -45.14 24.70 -76.50
N GLY A 4 -44.24 23.80 -76.60
CA GLY A 4 -43.92 22.62 -77.42
C GLY A 4 -42.50 22.89 -77.89
N THR A 5 -41.67 22.07 -78.25
CA THR A 5 -41.59 20.88 -79.09
C THR A 5 -40.13 20.37 -79.11
N TYR A 6 -39.97 19.08 -79.17
CA TYR A 6 -39.05 18.20 -79.85
C TYR A 6 -37.75 18.69 -80.46
N GLY A 7 -36.67 17.89 -80.26
CA GLY A 7 -35.52 17.80 -81.11
C GLY A 7 -34.62 16.57 -80.77
N ALA A 8 -34.64 15.59 -81.63
CA ALA A 8 -33.98 14.29 -81.47
C ALA A 8 -32.53 14.26 -82.02
N ALA A 9 -31.82 13.28 -81.52
CA ALA A 9 -30.78 12.44 -82.11
C ALA A 9 -29.40 12.99 -82.44
N LEU A 10 -28.38 12.35 -81.90
CA LEU A 10 -27.48 11.49 -82.74
C LEU A 10 -26.45 10.75 -81.86
N MET A 11 -26.37 9.45 -82.04
CA MET A 11 -25.38 8.53 -81.52
C MET A 11 -23.99 8.88 -81.96
N ARG A 12 -22.99 8.85 -81.12
CA ARG A 12 -21.61 8.48 -81.49
C ARG A 12 -20.99 7.62 -80.40
N SER A 13 -20.69 6.41 -80.77
CA SER A 13 -19.93 5.39 -80.07
C SER A 13 -18.51 5.86 -79.78
N SER A 14 -18.02 5.79 -78.59
CA SER A 14 -16.59 5.77 -78.32
C SER A 14 -16.29 4.70 -77.21
N ARG A 15 -15.39 3.84 -77.62
CA ARG A 15 -14.91 2.71 -76.85
C ARG A 15 -14.24 3.16 -75.57
N PHE A 16 -14.75 2.74 -74.43
CA PHE A 16 -14.03 2.87 -73.18
C PHE A 16 -13.16 1.65 -72.94
N LEU A 17 -11.83 1.92 -72.88
CA LEU A 17 -10.80 1.02 -72.44
C LEU A 17 -10.98 0.80 -70.92
N TRP A 18 -11.20 -0.44 -70.55
CA TRP A 18 -11.17 -0.84 -69.11
C TRP A 18 -9.71 -0.98 -68.70
N CYS A 19 -9.20 -0.01 -67.93
CA CYS A 19 -7.96 -0.13 -67.20
C CYS A 19 -8.27 -0.84 -65.86
N ALA A 20 -7.96 -2.14 -65.78
CA ALA A 20 -8.07 -2.89 -64.55
C ALA A 20 -6.97 -2.45 -63.56
N THR A 21 -7.31 -1.62 -62.62
CA THR A 21 -6.40 -1.27 -61.54
C THR A 21 -6.39 -2.42 -60.52
N LEU A 22 -5.31 -3.18 -60.51
CA LEU A 22 -5.07 -4.24 -59.53
C LEU A 22 -4.77 -3.58 -58.17
N LEU A 23 -5.74 -3.56 -57.22
CA LEU A 23 -5.53 -3.17 -55.84
C LEU A 23 -4.79 -4.30 -55.12
N LEU A 24 -3.48 -4.14 -54.95
CA LEU A 24 -2.69 -4.94 -54.02
C LEU A 24 -3.06 -4.54 -52.59
N VAL A 25 -3.91 -5.35 -51.97
CA VAL A 25 -4.16 -5.28 -50.53
C VAL A 25 -2.94 -5.88 -49.83
N PHE A 26 -2.04 -5.06 -49.33
CA PHE A 26 -1.04 -5.48 -48.38
C PHE A 26 -1.76 -5.75 -47.04
N PRO A 27 -1.57 -6.92 -46.40
CA PRO A 27 -2.01 -7.09 -45.04
C PRO A 27 -1.21 -6.11 -44.18
N GLY A 28 -1.86 -5.04 -43.72
CA GLY A 28 -1.31 -4.18 -42.70
C GLY A 28 -1.05 -5.01 -41.45
N TYR A 29 0.21 -5.22 -41.14
CA TYR A 29 0.61 -5.58 -39.80
C TYR A 29 0.14 -4.41 -38.90
N GLY A 30 -0.93 -4.63 -38.19
CA GLY A 30 -1.34 -3.75 -37.10
C GLY A 30 -0.18 -3.71 -36.09
N VAL A 31 0.56 -2.61 -36.12
CA VAL A 31 1.40 -2.24 -34.99
C VAL A 31 0.40 -2.06 -33.87
N ALA A 32 0.40 -2.98 -32.90
CA ALA A 32 -0.29 -2.78 -31.66
C ALA A 32 0.18 -1.41 -31.13
N SER A 33 -0.74 -0.44 -31.09
CA SER A 33 -0.55 0.81 -30.38
C SER A 33 -0.14 0.41 -28.97
N GLN A 34 1.14 0.60 -28.63
CA GLN A 34 1.52 0.67 -27.21
C GLN A 34 0.66 1.77 -26.64
N GLY A 35 -0.27 1.42 -25.74
CA GLY A 35 -1.13 2.37 -25.08
C GLY A 35 -0.24 3.50 -24.55
N GLN A 36 -0.53 4.73 -24.94
CA GLN A 36 0.08 5.90 -24.33
C GLN A 36 -0.24 5.78 -22.83
N SER A 37 0.79 5.47 -22.04
CA SER A 37 0.71 5.60 -20.59
C SER A 37 0.30 7.04 -20.31
N GLY A 38 -0.83 7.23 -19.60
CA GLY A 38 -1.28 8.56 -19.19
C GLY A 38 -0.17 9.30 -18.45
N GLU A 39 -0.33 10.60 -18.27
CA GLU A 39 0.58 11.39 -17.43
C GLU A 39 0.62 10.78 -16.03
N PRO A 40 1.80 10.66 -15.40
CA PRO A 40 1.91 10.06 -14.08
C PRO A 40 1.36 10.98 -12.98
N ILE A 41 0.78 10.36 -11.95
CA ILE A 41 0.65 11.04 -10.65
C ILE A 41 2.03 11.16 -10.02
N ARG A 42 2.28 12.26 -9.32
CA ARG A 42 3.56 12.51 -8.66
C ARG A 42 3.38 12.61 -7.16
N VAL A 43 4.08 11.75 -6.42
CA VAL A 43 4.12 11.78 -4.95
C VAL A 43 5.53 12.11 -4.52
N THR A 44 5.72 13.25 -3.85
CA THR A 44 7.02 13.75 -3.43
C THR A 44 7.10 13.82 -1.92
N PHE A 45 7.98 13.03 -1.33
CA PHE A 45 8.36 13.10 0.08
C PHE A 45 9.47 14.15 0.21
N ILE A 46 9.10 15.31 0.71
CA ILE A 46 9.99 16.46 0.81
C ILE A 46 10.93 16.24 2.00
N ASP A 47 12.24 16.44 1.80
CA ASP A 47 13.19 16.45 2.91
C ASP A 47 12.99 17.72 3.75
N VAL A 48 12.35 17.56 4.88
CA VAL A 48 12.10 18.60 5.90
C VAL A 48 12.76 18.24 7.25
N GLY A 49 13.73 17.33 7.22
CA GLY A 49 14.39 16.78 8.41
C GLY A 49 13.51 15.74 9.11
N GLN A 50 13.56 15.70 10.46
CA GLN A 50 12.73 14.80 11.28
C GLN A 50 11.28 15.34 11.32
N ALA A 51 10.53 15.06 10.26
CA ALA A 51 9.19 15.60 10.04
C ALA A 51 8.56 15.03 8.77
N ASP A 52 7.27 15.21 8.56
CA ASP A 52 6.54 14.84 7.34
C ASP A 52 6.14 16.07 6.52
N ALA A 53 6.35 16.00 5.22
CA ALA A 53 5.74 16.88 4.23
C ALA A 53 5.66 16.14 2.90
N ILE A 54 4.46 15.76 2.48
CA ILE A 54 4.25 14.91 1.32
C ILE A 54 3.34 15.63 0.32
N LEU A 55 3.90 15.94 -0.85
CA LEU A 55 3.20 16.62 -1.94
C LEU A 55 2.69 15.60 -2.95
N ILE A 56 1.39 15.64 -3.22
CA ILE A 56 0.75 14.83 -4.25
C ILE A 56 0.27 15.78 -5.36
N ARG A 57 0.67 15.49 -6.60
CA ARG A 57 0.19 16.21 -7.79
C ARG A 57 -0.45 15.22 -8.75
N SER A 58 -1.75 15.40 -9.01
CA SER A 58 -2.46 14.61 -10.01
C SER A 58 -1.98 14.92 -11.43
N PRO A 59 -2.25 14.06 -12.41
CA PRO A 59 -1.95 14.32 -13.82
C PRO A 59 -2.53 15.65 -14.32
N GLU A 60 -3.71 16.04 -13.82
CA GLU A 60 -4.39 17.29 -14.19
C GLU A 60 -3.87 18.53 -13.42
N GLY A 61 -2.88 18.35 -12.54
CA GLY A 61 -2.24 19.42 -11.80
C GLY A 61 -2.96 19.84 -10.51
N GLN A 62 -3.92 19.06 -10.01
CA GLN A 62 -4.49 19.28 -8.68
C GLN A 62 -3.49 18.83 -7.61
N ILE A 63 -3.46 19.54 -6.48
CA ILE A 63 -2.44 19.40 -5.46
C ILE A 63 -3.05 19.09 -4.10
N ALA A 64 -2.58 18.00 -3.48
CA ALA A 64 -2.74 17.77 -2.05
C ALA A 64 -1.36 17.86 -1.37
N LEU A 65 -1.33 18.47 -0.18
CA LEU A 65 -0.18 18.48 0.71
C LEU A 65 -0.59 17.82 2.01
N VAL A 66 0.09 16.73 2.36
CA VAL A 66 -0.11 16.00 3.62
C VAL A 66 1.07 16.34 4.53
N ASP A 67 0.77 16.99 5.62
CA ASP A 67 1.70 17.58 6.56
C ASP A 67 2.62 18.66 5.93
N ALA A 68 3.32 19.42 6.76
CA ALA A 68 4.12 20.56 6.32
C ALA A 68 5.41 20.73 7.14
N GLY A 69 5.86 19.66 7.78
CA GLY A 69 7.10 19.66 8.54
C GLY A 69 7.12 20.55 9.77
N ARG A 70 8.25 20.57 10.43
CA ARG A 70 8.53 21.44 11.58
C ARG A 70 9.00 22.83 11.16
N GLY A 71 9.65 22.93 10.01
CA GLY A 71 10.27 24.13 9.46
C GLY A 71 9.62 24.57 8.15
N GLU A 72 10.35 25.17 7.24
CA GLU A 72 9.83 25.86 6.06
C GLU A 72 9.73 24.96 4.82
N PRO A 73 8.62 24.25 4.57
CA PRO A 73 8.43 23.53 3.30
C PRO A 73 8.26 24.50 2.13
N LEU A 74 8.06 25.81 2.39
CA LEU A 74 7.75 26.82 1.39
C LEU A 74 8.81 26.95 0.30
N ARG A 75 10.11 26.76 0.64
CA ARG A 75 11.16 26.78 -0.36
C ARG A 75 10.98 25.63 -1.34
N SER A 76 10.88 24.42 -0.82
CA SER A 76 10.70 23.20 -1.63
C SER A 76 9.40 23.25 -2.42
N LEU A 77 8.31 23.74 -1.82
CA LEU A 77 7.03 23.89 -2.52
C LEU A 77 7.13 24.86 -3.72
N ARG A 78 7.88 25.97 -3.57
CA ARG A 78 8.14 26.90 -4.69
C ARG A 78 9.03 26.28 -5.77
N GLU A 79 10.07 25.59 -5.38
CA GLU A 79 10.97 24.86 -6.31
C GLU A 79 10.19 23.78 -7.08
N LEU A 80 9.20 23.13 -6.43
CA LEU A 80 8.26 22.19 -7.05
C LEU A 80 7.11 22.84 -7.83
N GLY A 81 7.11 24.19 -7.94
CA GLY A 81 6.09 24.93 -8.71
C GLY A 81 4.69 24.85 -8.12
N VAL A 82 4.55 24.86 -6.79
CA VAL A 82 3.24 24.85 -6.10
C VAL A 82 2.71 26.27 -6.01
N GLU A 83 1.70 26.58 -6.80
CA GLU A 83 1.03 27.90 -6.82
C GLU A 83 -0.27 27.92 -6.02
N LYS A 84 -0.92 26.77 -5.81
CA LYS A 84 -2.12 26.56 -5.02
C LYS A 84 -2.12 25.18 -4.42
N ILE A 85 -2.88 24.97 -3.35
CA ILE A 85 -3.14 23.69 -2.72
C ILE A 85 -4.64 23.45 -2.70
N ASP A 86 -5.10 22.38 -3.35
CA ASP A 86 -6.50 22.03 -3.38
C ASP A 86 -6.94 21.38 -2.05
N LEU A 87 -6.05 20.54 -1.44
CA LEU A 87 -6.28 19.92 -0.14
C LEU A 87 -5.01 19.96 0.72
N LEU A 88 -5.08 20.58 1.90
CA LEU A 88 -4.05 20.54 2.93
C LEU A 88 -4.53 19.65 4.06
N VAL A 89 -3.78 18.58 4.39
CA VAL A 89 -4.11 17.63 5.46
C VAL A 89 -3.10 17.73 6.58
N ALA A 90 -3.56 17.92 7.81
CA ALA A 90 -2.79 17.69 9.03
C ALA A 90 -3.13 16.30 9.56
N THR A 91 -2.16 15.38 9.55
CA THR A 91 -2.40 14.02 10.03
C THR A 91 -2.71 14.03 11.53
N HIS A 92 -1.93 14.77 12.31
CA HIS A 92 -2.14 14.98 13.75
C HIS A 92 -1.42 16.26 14.23
N PRO A 93 -1.69 16.76 15.46
CA PRO A 93 -1.30 18.11 15.87
C PRO A 93 0.15 18.28 16.36
N HIS A 94 1.07 17.35 16.13
CA HIS A 94 2.47 17.52 16.52
C HIS A 94 3.22 18.49 15.60
N ALA A 95 4.25 19.14 16.13
CA ALA A 95 4.93 20.23 15.46
C ALA A 95 5.71 19.80 14.21
N ASP A 96 6.14 18.56 14.13
CA ASP A 96 6.83 17.96 12.99
C ASP A 96 5.88 17.61 11.82
N HIS A 97 4.58 17.78 12.03
CA HIS A 97 3.54 17.65 10.99
C HIS A 97 2.91 18.99 10.63
N ILE A 98 2.59 19.81 11.64
CA ILE A 98 1.84 21.06 11.41
C ILE A 98 2.72 22.32 11.49
N GLY A 99 4.01 22.22 11.79
CA GLY A 99 4.87 23.37 12.08
C GLY A 99 4.94 24.39 10.95
N GLY A 100 5.03 23.93 9.71
CA GLY A 100 5.08 24.79 8.52
C GLY A 100 3.70 25.25 8.02
N MET A 101 2.58 24.66 8.47
CA MET A 101 1.26 24.88 7.88
C MET A 101 0.78 26.33 7.92
N ALA A 102 0.98 27.04 9.04
CA ALA A 102 0.59 28.44 9.12
C ALA A 102 1.33 29.31 8.09
N GLY A 103 2.62 29.01 7.85
CA GLY A 103 3.41 29.66 6.78
C GLY A 103 2.89 29.33 5.39
N VAL A 104 2.55 28.07 5.14
CA VAL A 104 1.96 27.60 3.88
C VAL A 104 0.63 28.33 3.61
N ILE A 105 -0.29 28.33 4.57
CA ILE A 105 -1.62 28.99 4.46
C ILE A 105 -1.49 30.49 4.18
N ASN A 106 -0.51 31.16 4.78
CA ASN A 106 -0.27 32.58 4.56
C ASN A 106 0.42 32.90 3.23
N SER A 107 1.06 31.94 2.59
CA SER A 107 1.88 32.15 1.40
C SER A 107 1.31 31.55 0.12
N ILE A 108 0.49 30.51 0.23
CA ILE A 108 -0.06 29.75 -0.90
C ILE A 108 -1.60 29.66 -0.69
N PRO A 109 -2.42 29.93 -1.71
CA PRO A 109 -3.85 29.70 -1.63
C PRO A 109 -4.18 28.24 -1.33
N VAL A 110 -4.96 27.99 -0.26
CA VAL A 110 -5.44 26.67 0.16
C VAL A 110 -6.96 26.66 0.03
N ARG A 111 -7.52 25.65 -0.63
CA ARG A 111 -8.97 25.52 -0.82
C ARG A 111 -9.64 24.77 0.30
N PHE A 112 -9.12 23.58 0.64
CA PHE A 112 -9.63 22.74 1.71
C PHE A 112 -8.53 22.45 2.74
N TYR A 113 -8.90 22.46 4.01
CA TYR A 113 -8.05 22.02 5.13
C TYR A 113 -8.74 20.91 5.88
N MET A 114 -8.00 19.84 6.22
CA MET A 114 -8.47 18.68 6.96
C MET A 114 -7.57 18.39 8.14
N ASP A 115 -8.16 18.02 9.28
CA ASP A 115 -7.45 17.43 10.41
C ASP A 115 -8.31 16.41 11.18
N ASN A 116 -7.71 15.76 12.17
CA ASN A 116 -8.37 14.75 13.01
C ASN A 116 -9.29 15.34 14.11
N GLY A 117 -9.46 16.66 14.16
CA GLY A 117 -10.29 17.37 15.15
C GLY A 117 -9.77 17.34 16.60
N GLN A 118 -8.54 16.85 16.84
CA GLN A 118 -7.97 16.81 18.18
C GLN A 118 -7.32 18.15 18.56
N PRO A 119 -7.75 18.79 19.67
CA PRO A 119 -7.09 20.01 20.14
C PRO A 119 -5.74 19.68 20.76
N HIS A 120 -4.78 20.61 20.62
CA HIS A 120 -3.47 20.54 21.25
C HIS A 120 -3.13 21.85 21.95
N THR A 121 -2.27 21.80 22.97
CA THR A 121 -1.93 22.98 23.80
C THR A 121 -0.68 23.72 23.34
N THR A 122 0.05 23.20 22.36
CA THR A 122 1.30 23.81 21.87
C THR A 122 1.05 25.14 21.18
N ALA A 123 2.05 26.02 21.24
CA ALA A 123 2.03 27.30 20.54
C ALA A 123 1.91 27.13 19.02
N THR A 124 2.49 26.07 18.46
CA THR A 124 2.40 25.70 17.04
C THR A 124 0.96 25.44 16.63
N TYR A 125 0.25 24.59 17.36
CA TYR A 125 -1.17 24.29 17.11
C TYR A 125 -2.04 25.54 17.26
N GLN A 126 -1.87 26.30 18.35
CA GLN A 126 -2.62 27.54 18.59
C GLN A 126 -2.38 28.59 17.49
N ASN A 127 -1.17 28.67 16.95
CA ASN A 127 -0.84 29.55 15.85
C ASN A 127 -1.56 29.13 14.56
N LEU A 128 -1.54 27.82 14.24
CA LEU A 128 -2.26 27.26 13.08
C LEU A 128 -3.75 27.53 13.18
N MET A 129 -4.38 27.27 14.35
CA MET A 129 -5.81 27.49 14.55
C MET A 129 -6.18 28.98 14.39
N ARG A 130 -5.37 29.91 14.92
CA ARG A 130 -5.56 31.35 14.71
C ARG A 130 -5.45 31.76 13.24
N THR A 131 -4.50 31.17 12.52
CA THR A 131 -4.33 31.41 11.08
C THR A 131 -5.55 30.95 10.29
N LEU A 132 -6.05 29.73 10.55
CA LEU A 132 -7.25 29.19 9.92
C LEU A 132 -8.50 30.02 10.24
N GLN A 133 -8.67 30.47 11.47
CA GLN A 133 -9.80 31.33 11.88
C GLN A 133 -9.85 32.67 11.13
N GLN A 134 -8.70 33.16 10.64
CA GLN A 134 -8.63 34.40 9.85
C GLN A 134 -8.91 34.18 8.35
N ARG A 135 -9.02 32.94 7.89
CA ARG A 135 -9.14 32.55 6.49
C ARG A 135 -10.54 32.02 6.20
N THR A 136 -11.42 32.91 5.77
CA THR A 136 -12.81 32.58 5.40
C THR A 136 -12.93 31.92 4.03
N ASP A 137 -11.86 31.92 3.26
CA ASP A 137 -11.72 31.33 1.94
C ASP A 137 -11.30 29.85 1.98
N ILE A 138 -10.90 29.33 3.16
CA ILE A 138 -10.55 27.92 3.35
C ILE A 138 -11.76 27.17 3.92
N THR A 139 -12.13 26.06 3.25
CA THR A 139 -13.18 25.17 3.74
C THR A 139 -12.58 24.09 4.64
N TYR A 140 -13.04 24.02 5.89
CA TYR A 140 -12.66 22.95 6.83
C TYR A 140 -13.39 21.64 6.52
N LEU A 141 -12.65 20.55 6.50
CA LEU A 141 -13.14 19.17 6.39
C LEU A 141 -12.73 18.37 7.63
N ALA A 142 -13.67 17.82 8.37
CA ALA A 142 -13.35 16.85 9.40
C ALA A 142 -12.85 15.55 8.74
N ALA A 143 -11.82 14.92 9.34
CA ALA A 143 -11.35 13.62 8.89
C ALA A 143 -12.37 12.53 9.30
N GLU A 144 -13.23 12.18 8.37
CA GLU A 144 -14.21 11.11 8.46
C GLU A 144 -14.05 10.19 7.26
N PRO A 145 -14.36 8.87 7.37
CA PRO A 145 -14.26 7.95 6.24
C PRO A 145 -15.00 8.46 5.01
N ARG A 146 -14.25 8.75 3.96
CA ARG A 146 -14.76 9.24 2.67
C ARG A 146 -13.71 9.13 1.58
N THR A 147 -14.13 9.22 0.34
CA THR A 147 -13.26 9.37 -0.83
C THR A 147 -13.31 10.80 -1.32
N ILE A 148 -12.15 11.39 -1.60
CA ILE A 148 -11.96 12.75 -2.14
C ILE A 148 -11.29 12.62 -3.49
N GLY A 149 -11.91 13.15 -4.55
CA GLY A 149 -11.32 13.19 -5.88
C GLY A 149 -10.16 14.18 -5.97
N LEU A 150 -9.05 13.78 -6.57
CA LEU A 150 -7.90 14.60 -6.89
C LEU A 150 -7.55 14.42 -8.38
N GLY A 151 -8.33 15.03 -9.26
CA GLY A 151 -8.30 14.75 -10.70
C GLY A 151 -8.79 13.35 -11.00
N SER A 152 -8.00 12.59 -11.76
CA SER A 152 -8.23 11.19 -12.04
C SER A 152 -7.82 10.24 -10.88
N ALA A 153 -7.17 10.78 -9.84
CA ALA A 153 -6.83 10.03 -8.64
C ALA A 153 -7.87 10.27 -7.54
N GLU A 154 -7.86 9.38 -6.54
CA GLU A 154 -8.74 9.42 -5.38
C GLU A 154 -7.92 9.30 -4.09
N ILE A 155 -8.32 10.07 -3.07
CA ILE A 155 -7.78 9.98 -1.71
C ILE A 155 -8.88 9.43 -0.81
N GLU A 156 -8.70 8.24 -0.30
CA GLU A 156 -9.56 7.61 0.70
C GLU A 156 -9.08 8.01 2.09
N VAL A 157 -9.96 8.58 2.90
CA VAL A 157 -9.71 8.91 4.31
C VAL A 157 -10.12 7.72 5.16
N LEU A 158 -9.17 7.18 5.93
CA LEU A 158 -9.39 6.01 6.76
C LEU A 158 -10.15 6.36 8.06
N PRO A 159 -10.84 5.37 8.68
CA PRO A 159 -11.48 5.59 9.96
C PRO A 159 -10.45 5.88 11.06
N LEU A 160 -10.69 6.93 11.83
CA LEU A 160 -9.88 7.26 13.00
C LEU A 160 -10.14 6.26 14.13
N LEU A 161 -9.10 5.93 14.88
CA LEU A 161 -9.23 5.06 16.06
C LEU A 161 -10.25 5.67 17.05
N PRO A 162 -11.34 4.94 17.43
CA PRO A 162 -12.44 5.47 18.23
C PRO A 162 -12.13 5.51 19.72
N VAL A 163 -11.09 6.24 20.13
CA VAL A 163 -10.69 6.39 21.54
C VAL A 163 -10.55 7.86 21.90
N ASN A 164 -10.98 8.23 23.13
CA ASN A 164 -10.63 9.49 23.75
C ASN A 164 -9.18 9.38 24.28
N SER A 165 -8.23 9.40 23.37
CA SER A 165 -6.82 9.32 23.70
C SER A 165 -6.19 10.71 23.66
N THR A 166 -5.33 11.02 24.63
CA THR A 166 -4.36 12.12 24.53
C THR A 166 -3.15 11.73 23.72
N ASP A 167 -3.11 10.50 23.24
CA ASP A 167 -2.14 9.98 22.32
C ASP A 167 -2.52 10.42 20.90
N HIS A 168 -1.87 11.48 20.44
CA HIS A 168 -2.18 12.10 19.16
C HIS A 168 -1.69 11.28 17.97
N ASN A 169 -0.62 10.48 18.14
CA ASN A 169 -0.09 9.63 17.10
C ASN A 169 -1.11 8.56 16.66
N ASN A 170 -1.70 7.85 17.63
CA ASN A 170 -2.74 6.84 17.40
C ASN A 170 -4.12 7.42 17.03
N ARG A 171 -4.15 8.62 16.45
CA ARG A 171 -5.29 9.22 15.77
C ARG A 171 -4.83 10.05 14.56
N SER A 172 -3.79 9.59 13.91
CA SER A 172 -3.35 10.18 12.66
C SER A 172 -4.41 10.01 11.57
N VAL A 173 -4.60 11.02 10.73
CA VAL A 173 -5.43 10.88 9.54
C VAL A 173 -4.70 9.97 8.55
N GLY A 174 -5.06 8.69 8.55
CA GLY A 174 -4.58 7.74 7.57
C GLY A 174 -5.24 7.99 6.21
N LEU A 175 -4.45 7.96 5.14
CA LEU A 175 -4.90 8.19 3.79
C LEU A 175 -4.42 7.07 2.85
N VAL A 176 -5.30 6.65 1.93
CA VAL A 176 -4.93 5.79 0.80
C VAL A 176 -5.15 6.57 -0.49
N LEU A 177 -4.07 6.89 -1.19
CA LEU A 177 -4.12 7.47 -2.53
C LEU A 177 -4.22 6.33 -3.55
N ARG A 178 -5.18 6.45 -4.49
CA ARG A 178 -5.34 5.51 -5.61
C ARG A 178 -5.31 6.25 -6.93
N TYR A 179 -4.50 5.73 -7.84
CA TYR A 179 -4.50 6.12 -9.25
C TYR A 179 -4.47 4.84 -10.11
N GLY A 180 -5.66 4.36 -10.46
CA GLY A 180 -5.79 3.02 -11.03
C GLY A 180 -5.23 1.94 -10.11
N SER A 181 -4.21 1.20 -10.58
CA SER A 181 -3.52 0.17 -9.81
C SER A 181 -2.34 0.69 -8.98
N PHE A 182 -1.95 1.96 -9.13
CA PHE A 182 -0.94 2.59 -8.29
C PHE A 182 -1.57 3.04 -6.97
N VAL A 183 -1.06 2.54 -5.85
CA VAL A 183 -1.63 2.78 -4.51
C VAL A 183 -0.55 3.25 -3.54
N VAL A 184 -0.82 4.33 -2.79
CA VAL A 184 0.08 4.86 -1.75
C VAL A 184 -0.64 4.92 -0.42
N PHE A 185 -0.02 4.38 0.62
CA PHE A 185 -0.52 4.47 1.99
C PHE A 185 0.27 5.53 2.78
N LEU A 186 -0.44 6.51 3.32
CA LEU A 186 0.10 7.58 4.14
C LEU A 186 -0.46 7.46 5.56
N SER A 187 0.36 7.02 6.48
CA SER A 187 -0.04 6.64 7.85
C SER A 187 0.10 7.75 8.88
N GLY A 188 0.71 8.89 8.54
CA GLY A 188 1.17 9.85 9.56
C GLY A 188 2.09 9.16 10.57
N ASP A 189 1.85 9.38 11.85
CA ASP A 189 2.59 8.76 12.95
C ASP A 189 1.78 7.68 13.69
N SER A 190 0.88 7.02 12.96
CA SER A 190 0.12 5.89 13.52
C SER A 190 1.04 4.86 14.14
N GLU A 191 0.67 4.39 15.31
CA GLU A 191 1.39 3.38 16.08
C GLU A 191 0.61 2.06 16.11
N VAL A 192 1.17 1.05 16.77
CA VAL A 192 0.65 -0.31 16.85
C VAL A 192 -0.87 -0.38 17.02
N ARG A 193 -1.47 0.48 17.86
CA ARG A 193 -2.92 0.43 18.16
C ARG A 193 -3.78 0.86 16.98
N GLU A 194 -3.40 1.91 16.28
CA GLU A 194 -4.15 2.39 15.12
C GLU A 194 -3.90 1.51 13.89
N LEU A 195 -2.65 1.06 13.70
CA LEU A 195 -2.31 0.10 12.63
C LEU A 195 -3.11 -1.20 12.79
N ALA A 196 -3.17 -1.77 14.00
CA ALA A 196 -3.97 -2.96 14.29
C ALA A 196 -5.48 -2.71 14.10
N PHE A 197 -5.97 -1.53 14.44
CA PHE A 197 -7.36 -1.15 14.18
C PHE A 197 -7.67 -1.13 12.68
N TRP A 198 -6.83 -0.56 11.84
CA TRP A 198 -7.02 -0.55 10.38
C TRP A 198 -6.98 -1.95 9.77
N VAL A 199 -6.07 -2.81 10.25
CA VAL A 199 -6.03 -4.23 9.86
C VAL A 199 -7.35 -4.92 10.22
N GLN A 200 -7.84 -4.75 11.47
CA GLN A 200 -9.11 -5.34 11.92
C GLN A 200 -10.33 -4.83 11.13
N GLN A 201 -10.30 -3.57 10.69
CA GLN A 201 -11.35 -3.01 9.83
C GLN A 201 -11.26 -3.50 8.38
N GLY A 202 -10.16 -4.16 7.99
CA GLY A 202 -9.93 -4.61 6.62
C GLY A 202 -9.77 -3.45 5.63
N VAL A 203 -9.24 -2.30 6.10
CA VAL A 203 -9.07 -1.09 5.28
C VAL A 203 -7.62 -0.88 4.83
N VAL A 204 -6.70 -1.77 5.16
CA VAL A 204 -5.32 -1.75 4.68
C VAL A 204 -5.26 -2.49 3.34
N PRO A 205 -5.04 -1.79 2.22
CA PRO A 205 -4.89 -2.44 0.92
C PRO A 205 -3.45 -2.91 0.71
N ASP A 206 -3.25 -3.78 -0.26
CA ASP A 206 -1.97 -4.00 -0.91
C ASP A 206 -1.52 -2.69 -1.59
N VAL A 207 -0.29 -2.20 -1.32
CA VAL A 207 0.16 -0.88 -1.77
C VAL A 207 1.45 -0.93 -2.59
N THR A 208 1.58 -0.01 -3.53
CA THR A 208 2.85 0.22 -4.24
C THR A 208 3.84 0.93 -3.31
N VAL A 209 3.36 1.95 -2.57
CA VAL A 209 4.22 2.77 -1.72
C VAL A 209 3.62 2.88 -0.32
N LEU A 210 4.43 2.63 0.69
CA LEU A 210 4.12 2.89 2.09
C LEU A 210 4.99 4.05 2.61
N LYS A 211 4.37 5.11 3.12
CA LYS A 211 5.06 6.02 4.05
C LYS A 211 5.23 5.29 5.37
N ALA A 212 6.48 5.10 5.80
CA ALA A 212 6.78 4.43 7.06
C ALA A 212 6.10 5.15 8.24
N PRO A 213 5.23 4.49 9.02
CA PRO A 213 4.60 5.12 10.17
C PRO A 213 5.64 5.64 11.17
N HIS A 214 5.33 6.76 11.79
CA HIS A 214 6.08 7.37 12.89
C HIS A 214 7.60 7.43 12.64
N HIS A 215 7.99 7.86 11.42
CA HIS A 215 9.39 8.04 10.99
C HIS A 215 10.27 6.79 11.15
N GLY A 216 9.67 5.60 11.13
CA GLY A 216 10.37 4.35 11.39
C GLY A 216 10.68 4.11 12.86
N SER A 217 9.77 4.51 13.76
CA SER A 217 9.79 4.12 15.17
C SER A 217 9.58 2.61 15.34
N ASP A 218 10.04 2.04 16.45
CA ASP A 218 9.82 0.64 16.83
C ASP A 218 8.33 0.31 17.09
N ASN A 219 7.51 1.31 17.44
CA ASN A 219 6.05 1.19 17.55
C ASN A 219 5.30 1.62 16.27
N GLY A 220 6.00 1.98 15.19
CA GLY A 220 5.45 2.43 13.92
C GLY A 220 5.18 1.30 12.92
N PHE A 221 5.12 0.04 13.33
CA PHE A 221 4.75 -1.08 12.49
C PHE A 221 4.10 -2.20 13.29
N THR A 222 3.31 -3.04 12.62
CA THR A 222 2.98 -4.40 13.04
C THR A 222 3.20 -5.33 11.85
N TRP A 223 3.48 -6.59 12.12
CA TRP A 223 3.68 -7.55 11.04
C TRP A 223 2.41 -7.76 10.22
N GLU A 224 1.24 -7.76 10.87
CA GLU A 224 -0.05 -7.87 10.21
C GLU A 224 -0.29 -6.70 9.26
N PHE A 225 0.04 -5.48 9.70
CA PHE A 225 -0.07 -4.29 8.84
C PHE A 225 0.84 -4.38 7.62
N LEU A 226 2.10 -4.79 7.81
CA LEU A 226 3.04 -4.95 6.69
C LEU A 226 2.65 -6.09 5.75
N GLN A 227 2.08 -7.17 6.28
CA GLN A 227 1.59 -8.30 5.48
C GLN A 227 0.33 -7.93 4.68
N ASP A 228 -0.57 -7.09 5.21
CA ASP A 228 -1.71 -6.59 4.46
C ASP A 228 -1.29 -5.55 3.43
N ALA A 229 -0.39 -4.64 3.81
CA ALA A 229 0.09 -3.57 2.94
C ALA A 229 1.00 -4.06 1.81
N GLN A 230 1.82 -5.08 2.01
CA GLN A 230 2.78 -5.66 1.04
C GLN A 230 3.48 -4.61 0.18
N PRO A 231 4.15 -3.60 0.75
CA PRO A 231 4.67 -2.48 -0.02
C PRO A 231 5.81 -2.91 -0.95
N GLU A 232 5.83 -2.36 -2.17
CA GLU A 232 6.96 -2.48 -3.09
C GLU A 232 8.05 -1.45 -2.78
N VAL A 233 7.65 -0.30 -2.23
CA VAL A 233 8.55 0.78 -1.80
C VAL A 233 8.12 1.26 -0.42
N VAL A 234 9.08 1.37 0.49
CA VAL A 234 8.89 2.06 1.78
C VAL A 234 9.69 3.35 1.78
N VAL A 235 9.03 4.47 2.09
CA VAL A 235 9.70 5.77 2.25
C VAL A 235 9.62 6.19 3.72
N ILE A 236 10.77 6.44 4.33
CA ILE A 236 10.90 6.93 5.69
C ILE A 236 11.25 8.41 5.64
N SER A 237 10.30 9.27 5.99
CA SER A 237 10.56 10.70 6.20
C SER A 237 11.27 10.87 7.55
N VAL A 238 12.53 11.20 7.54
CA VAL A 238 13.39 11.24 8.74
C VAL A 238 14.55 12.21 8.54
N GLY A 239 15.07 12.75 9.62
CA GLY A 239 16.26 13.61 9.63
C GLY A 239 17.06 13.40 10.90
N GLY A 240 18.08 14.24 11.10
CA GLY A 240 18.86 14.21 12.34
C GLY A 240 17.96 14.38 13.56
N ASN A 241 17.91 13.36 14.43
CA ASN A 241 17.00 13.33 15.56
C ASN A 241 17.63 12.70 16.80
N SER A 242 17.06 13.01 17.99
CA SER A 242 17.44 12.42 19.28
C SER A 242 16.59 11.22 19.68
N TYR A 243 15.58 10.85 18.88
CA TYR A 243 14.68 9.70 19.14
C TYR A 243 15.31 8.37 18.73
N GLY A 244 16.33 8.44 17.86
CA GLY A 244 16.99 7.27 17.30
C GLY A 244 16.21 6.65 16.13
N HIS A 245 15.31 7.41 15.49
CA HIS A 245 14.59 6.99 14.28
C HIS A 245 15.47 7.10 13.03
N PRO A 246 15.30 6.19 12.04
CA PRO A 246 14.51 4.98 12.15
C PRO A 246 15.19 3.95 13.08
N ARG A 247 14.38 3.22 13.85
CA ARG A 247 14.87 2.15 14.71
C ARG A 247 15.38 0.96 13.89
N PRO A 248 16.40 0.21 14.39
CA PRO A 248 16.87 -1.00 13.71
C PRO A 248 15.76 -2.02 13.45
N GLU A 249 14.84 -2.21 14.42
CA GLU A 249 13.72 -3.13 14.34
C GLU A 249 12.76 -2.75 13.19
N ALA A 250 12.43 -1.47 13.07
CA ALA A 250 11.61 -0.98 11.97
C ALA A 250 12.30 -1.14 10.61
N LEU A 251 13.60 -0.82 10.51
CA LEU A 251 14.38 -1.05 9.30
C LEU A 251 14.41 -2.52 8.90
N GLN A 252 14.61 -3.43 9.88
CA GLN A 252 14.58 -4.86 9.64
C GLN A 252 13.19 -5.31 9.14
N ALA A 253 12.11 -4.82 9.76
CA ALA A 253 10.76 -5.13 9.34
C ALA A 253 10.49 -4.67 7.89
N TYR A 254 10.84 -3.43 7.55
CA TYR A 254 10.64 -2.92 6.19
C TYR A 254 11.49 -3.64 5.15
N THR A 255 12.77 -3.91 5.43
CA THR A 255 13.66 -4.60 4.49
C THR A 255 13.31 -6.08 4.33
N SER A 256 12.54 -6.67 5.25
CA SER A 256 12.05 -8.05 5.10
C SER A 256 10.85 -8.16 4.14
N VAL A 257 10.11 -7.07 3.92
CA VAL A 257 8.94 -7.06 3.03
C VAL A 257 9.23 -6.46 1.67
N THR A 258 10.25 -5.59 1.55
CA THR A 258 10.69 -5.02 0.27
C THR A 258 12.19 -4.69 0.26
N PRO A 259 12.88 -4.88 -0.89
CA PRO A 259 14.26 -4.42 -1.02
C PRO A 259 14.39 -2.90 -1.18
N THR A 260 13.29 -2.18 -1.46
CA THR A 260 13.30 -0.74 -1.77
C THR A 260 12.85 0.06 -0.55
N VAL A 261 13.78 0.33 0.36
CA VAL A 261 13.57 1.18 1.53
C VAL A 261 14.39 2.46 1.39
N LEU A 262 13.72 3.60 1.32
CA LEU A 262 14.31 4.92 1.09
C LEU A 262 14.14 5.80 2.34
N ARG A 263 15.12 6.65 2.60
CA ARG A 263 15.14 7.56 3.75
C ARG A 263 15.49 8.97 3.31
N THR A 264 14.72 9.97 3.76
CA THR A 264 14.98 11.36 3.35
C THR A 264 16.30 11.91 3.87
N ASP A 265 16.80 11.44 5.02
CA ASP A 265 18.11 11.86 5.56
C ASP A 265 19.33 11.34 4.77
N TYR A 266 19.16 10.27 3.98
CA TYR A 266 20.22 9.70 3.13
C TYR A 266 20.05 10.04 1.65
N HIS A 267 18.81 10.08 1.18
CA HIS A 267 18.50 10.21 -0.23
C HIS A 267 18.00 11.62 -0.60
N GLY A 268 17.83 12.51 0.43
CA GLY A 268 17.18 13.79 0.21
C GLY A 268 15.70 13.61 -0.15
N GLN A 269 15.18 14.52 -0.96
CA GLN A 269 13.81 14.45 -1.45
C GLN A 269 13.60 13.23 -2.35
N VAL A 270 12.58 12.43 -2.06
CA VAL A 270 12.18 11.25 -2.84
C VAL A 270 10.90 11.57 -3.61
N THR A 271 10.91 11.37 -4.93
CA THR A 271 9.72 11.53 -5.77
C THR A 271 9.35 10.21 -6.42
N ILE A 272 8.08 9.84 -6.38
CA ILE A 272 7.57 8.65 -7.04
C ILE A 272 6.57 9.09 -8.11
N LEU A 273 6.82 8.65 -9.35
CA LEU A 273 5.91 8.77 -10.46
C LEU A 273 5.09 7.50 -10.54
N GLY A 274 3.78 7.59 -10.38
CA GLY A 274 2.89 6.44 -10.48
C GLY A 274 2.03 6.52 -11.73
N TYR A 275 1.78 5.39 -12.37
CA TYR A 275 0.96 5.26 -13.58
C TYR A 275 -0.33 4.51 -13.26
N GLU A 276 -1.37 4.76 -14.02
CA GLU A 276 -2.71 4.17 -13.82
C GLU A 276 -2.70 2.63 -13.86
N ASP A 277 -1.79 2.06 -14.64
CA ASP A 277 -1.57 0.61 -14.77
C ASP A 277 -0.75 -0.02 -13.62
N GLY A 278 -0.37 0.77 -12.62
CA GLY A 278 0.39 0.33 -11.45
C GLY A 278 1.90 0.41 -11.58
N ARG A 279 2.44 0.67 -12.78
CA ARG A 279 3.88 0.95 -12.94
C ARG A 279 4.27 2.18 -12.15
N TYR A 280 5.53 2.22 -11.75
CA TYR A 280 6.08 3.38 -11.04
C TYR A 280 7.57 3.57 -11.34
N GLU A 281 8.04 4.79 -11.10
CA GLU A 281 9.44 5.17 -11.13
C GLU A 281 9.79 5.93 -9.86
N VAL A 282 10.90 5.56 -9.22
CA VAL A 282 11.42 6.24 -8.03
C VAL A 282 12.56 7.16 -8.47
N MET A 283 12.42 8.45 -8.19
CA MET A 283 13.35 9.50 -8.57
C MET A 283 14.05 10.08 -7.34
N LEU A 284 15.38 10.18 -7.40
CA LEU A 284 16.20 10.95 -6.48
C LEU A 284 16.82 12.12 -7.27
N GLY A 285 16.29 13.32 -7.08
CA GLY A 285 16.58 14.41 -8.00
C GLY A 285 16.11 14.13 -9.42
N GLU A 286 17.04 14.09 -10.40
CA GLU A 286 16.75 13.75 -11.80
C GLU A 286 17.03 12.27 -12.13
N GLU A 287 17.56 11.49 -11.20
CA GLU A 287 17.92 10.08 -11.40
C GLU A 287 16.78 9.15 -11.04
N THR A 288 16.45 8.20 -11.92
CA THR A 288 15.55 7.08 -11.63
C THR A 288 16.33 5.94 -10.98
N VAL A 289 16.02 5.60 -9.74
CA VAL A 289 16.77 4.60 -8.95
C VAL A 289 16.03 3.27 -8.79
N ALA A 290 14.71 3.25 -9.00
CA ALA A 290 13.92 2.03 -8.99
C ALA A 290 12.68 2.17 -9.89
N THR A 291 12.20 1.07 -10.44
CA THR A 291 10.97 1.01 -11.25
C THR A 291 10.19 -0.24 -10.90
N GLY A 292 8.86 -0.16 -10.96
CA GLY A 292 7.97 -1.30 -10.86
C GLY A 292 7.18 -1.51 -12.14
N GLN A 293 6.75 -2.75 -12.36
CA GLN A 293 6.00 -3.19 -13.54
C GLN A 293 4.49 -3.04 -13.32
N GLU A 294 3.70 -3.28 -14.38
CA GLU A 294 2.24 -3.37 -14.29
C GLU A 294 1.81 -4.27 -13.12
N ARG A 295 0.87 -3.79 -12.34
CA ARG A 295 0.35 -4.50 -11.18
C ARG A 295 -1.00 -5.11 -11.53
N GLU A 296 -1.10 -6.42 -11.48
CA GLU A 296 -2.40 -7.06 -11.47
C GLU A 296 -3.16 -6.69 -10.19
N THR A 297 -4.38 -6.18 -10.32
CA THR A 297 -5.20 -5.90 -9.16
C THR A 297 -5.49 -7.18 -8.37
N GLN A 298 -5.68 -7.09 -7.06
CA GLN A 298 -6.09 -8.25 -6.23
C GLN A 298 -7.34 -8.94 -6.81
N GLU A 299 -8.23 -8.19 -7.44
CA GLU A 299 -9.43 -8.73 -8.07
C GLU A 299 -9.12 -9.50 -9.37
N GLN A 300 -8.14 -9.03 -10.16
CA GLN A 300 -7.65 -9.76 -11.34
C GLN A 300 -6.92 -11.04 -10.94
N ARG A 301 -6.08 -11.00 -9.90
CA ARG A 301 -5.45 -12.20 -9.33
C ARG A 301 -6.50 -13.18 -8.80
N ARG A 302 -7.54 -12.72 -8.10
CA ARG A 302 -8.65 -13.58 -7.66
C ARG A 302 -9.43 -14.18 -8.83
N ARG A 303 -9.68 -13.42 -9.90
CA ARG A 303 -10.39 -13.92 -11.10
C ARG A 303 -9.51 -14.93 -11.86
N ALA A 304 -8.24 -14.65 -12.08
CA ALA A 304 -7.31 -15.58 -12.71
C ALA A 304 -7.22 -16.90 -11.94
N THR A 305 -7.12 -16.84 -10.59
CA THR A 305 -7.11 -18.02 -9.73
C THR A 305 -8.42 -18.81 -9.80
N VAL A 306 -9.58 -18.16 -9.96
CA VAL A 306 -10.89 -18.83 -10.09
C VAL A 306 -11.07 -19.46 -11.47
N GLU A 307 -10.63 -18.81 -12.55
CA GLU A 307 -10.67 -19.37 -13.90
C GLU A 307 -9.71 -20.57 -14.06
N GLU A 308 -8.53 -20.52 -13.45
CA GLU A 308 -7.55 -21.61 -13.46
C GLU A 308 -8.03 -22.84 -12.64
N LEU A 309 -8.83 -22.62 -11.59
CA LEU A 309 -9.40 -23.67 -10.75
C LEU A 309 -10.59 -24.42 -11.40
N VAL A 310 -11.27 -23.84 -12.40
CA VAL A 310 -12.42 -24.45 -13.05
C VAL A 310 -12.02 -25.46 -14.14
N ASP A 311 -10.84 -25.34 -14.72
CA ASP A 311 -10.38 -26.19 -15.83
C ASP A 311 -9.45 -27.36 -15.45
N SER A 312 -9.11 -27.54 -14.17
CA SER A 312 -8.16 -28.58 -13.74
C SER A 312 -8.68 -29.47 -12.62
N VAL A 313 -9.51 -30.46 -12.92
CA VAL A 313 -9.72 -31.60 -12.01
C VAL A 313 -9.60 -32.92 -12.77
N PRO A 314 -8.57 -33.72 -12.48
CA PRO A 314 -8.72 -35.17 -12.45
C PRO A 314 -8.29 -35.74 -11.09
N PRO A 315 -8.91 -36.85 -10.63
CA PRO A 315 -8.61 -37.45 -9.34
C PRO A 315 -7.44 -38.42 -9.47
N VAL A 316 -6.31 -38.14 -8.81
CA VAL A 316 -5.26 -39.13 -8.54
C VAL A 316 -4.64 -38.87 -7.18
N ALA A 317 -4.50 -39.91 -6.38
CA ALA A 317 -3.80 -39.87 -5.08
C ALA A 317 -2.32 -39.50 -5.28
N PRO A 318 -1.75 -38.52 -4.54
CA PRO A 318 -0.40 -38.03 -4.77
C PRO A 318 0.66 -38.89 -4.11
N SER A 319 1.71 -39.19 -4.86
CA SER A 319 3.02 -39.51 -4.32
C SER A 319 3.77 -38.18 -4.08
N VAL A 320 4.00 -37.83 -2.83
CA VAL A 320 4.63 -36.56 -2.41
C VAL A 320 6.14 -36.66 -2.68
N SER A 321 6.66 -35.83 -3.61
CA SER A 321 8.09 -35.61 -3.81
C SER A 321 8.44 -34.17 -3.42
N GLY A 322 9.20 -34.01 -2.34
CA GLY A 322 9.61 -32.72 -1.80
C GLY A 322 9.68 -32.75 -0.28
N SER A 323 10.09 -31.65 0.33
CA SER A 323 10.21 -31.52 1.79
C SER A 323 9.30 -30.42 2.31
N LEU A 324 8.73 -30.64 3.51
CA LEU A 324 8.15 -29.60 4.33
C LEU A 324 9.22 -29.09 5.30
N SER A 325 9.35 -27.78 5.47
CA SER A 325 10.14 -27.18 6.52
C SER A 325 9.25 -26.43 7.51
N LEU A 326 9.67 -26.46 8.78
CA LEU A 326 8.99 -25.79 9.88
C LEU A 326 10.01 -24.90 10.58
N GLY A 327 9.64 -23.67 10.89
CA GLY A 327 10.43 -22.72 11.66
C GLY A 327 9.57 -22.04 12.71
N VAL A 328 10.19 -21.49 13.76
CA VAL A 328 9.50 -20.74 14.81
C VAL A 328 10.25 -19.43 15.06
N PHE A 329 9.49 -18.38 15.23
CA PHE A 329 9.94 -17.09 15.71
C PHE A 329 9.34 -16.90 17.11
N ALA A 330 10.16 -17.16 18.14
CA ALA A 330 9.69 -17.21 19.53
C ALA A 330 9.83 -15.87 20.26
N ASP A 331 10.89 -15.09 19.93
CA ASP A 331 11.20 -13.81 20.60
C ASP A 331 10.43 -12.66 19.96
N ALA A 332 9.23 -12.41 20.47
CA ALA A 332 8.42 -11.26 20.03
C ALA A 332 9.09 -9.95 20.46
N PRO A 333 9.11 -8.93 19.57
CA PRO A 333 9.62 -7.61 19.95
C PRO A 333 8.87 -7.04 21.17
N GLY A 334 9.56 -6.84 22.27
CA GLY A 334 9.01 -6.28 23.50
C GLY A 334 8.62 -7.29 24.56
N ASN A 335 7.40 -7.24 25.07
CA ASN A 335 6.87 -8.20 26.04
C ASN A 335 5.94 -9.19 25.33
N ASP A 336 6.33 -10.45 25.22
CA ASP A 336 5.63 -11.53 24.49
C ASP A 336 4.17 -11.69 24.96
N HIS A 337 3.90 -11.51 26.25
CA HIS A 337 2.53 -11.55 26.79
C HIS A 337 1.67 -10.34 26.38
N GLN A 338 2.28 -9.26 25.93
CA GLN A 338 1.58 -8.06 25.42
C GLN A 338 1.54 -8.02 23.89
N ASN A 339 2.40 -8.82 23.24
CA ASN A 339 2.50 -8.94 21.79
C ASN A 339 2.53 -10.40 21.33
N PRO A 340 1.47 -11.19 21.60
CA PRO A 340 1.47 -12.60 21.23
C PRO A 340 1.54 -12.88 19.72
N ASN A 341 1.23 -11.89 18.85
CA ASN A 341 1.41 -12.01 17.41
C ASN A 341 2.83 -11.68 16.93
N GLY A 342 3.73 -11.25 17.81
CA GLY A 342 5.16 -11.19 17.55
C GLY A 342 5.81 -12.58 17.51
N GLU A 343 5.14 -13.60 18.09
CA GLU A 343 5.52 -14.99 18.00
C GLU A 343 4.72 -15.69 16.90
N TYR A 344 5.39 -16.49 16.08
CA TYR A 344 4.72 -17.25 15.04
C TYR A 344 5.55 -18.47 14.60
N ALA A 345 4.86 -19.45 14.03
CA ALA A 345 5.50 -20.57 13.33
C ALA A 345 5.27 -20.44 11.82
N VAL A 346 6.26 -20.81 11.02
CA VAL A 346 6.21 -20.82 9.56
C VAL A 346 6.31 -22.24 9.06
N LEU A 347 5.36 -22.65 8.23
CA LEU A 347 5.36 -23.91 7.49
C LEU A 347 5.60 -23.61 6.02
N GLU A 348 6.72 -24.06 5.46
CA GLU A 348 7.09 -23.87 4.06
C GLU A 348 6.98 -25.17 3.28
N SER A 349 6.53 -25.07 2.04
CA SER A 349 6.38 -26.18 1.11
C SER A 349 7.51 -26.17 0.08
N GLY A 350 8.35 -27.22 0.08
CA GLY A 350 9.20 -27.57 -1.06
C GLY A 350 8.54 -28.58 -2.01
N LEU A 351 7.23 -28.78 -1.91
CA LEU A 351 6.47 -29.72 -2.74
C LEU A 351 6.17 -29.11 -4.11
N SER A 352 6.01 -29.97 -5.12
CA SER A 352 5.58 -29.60 -6.46
C SER A 352 4.06 -29.38 -6.58
N ASP A 353 3.30 -29.87 -5.61
CA ASP A 353 1.84 -29.86 -5.63
C ASP A 353 1.29 -29.30 -4.32
N ASP A 354 0.08 -28.73 -4.38
CA ASP A 354 -0.65 -28.23 -3.23
C ASP A 354 -0.95 -29.37 -2.23
N LEU A 355 -0.74 -29.11 -0.96
CA LEU A 355 -0.97 -30.08 0.11
C LEU A 355 -2.19 -29.68 0.95
N GLN A 356 -3.18 -30.56 1.03
CA GLN A 356 -4.31 -30.41 1.95
C GLN A 356 -3.82 -30.67 3.37
N ILE A 357 -3.90 -29.64 4.23
CA ILE A 357 -3.50 -29.72 5.64
C ILE A 357 -4.69 -29.51 6.59
N GLY A 358 -5.90 -29.57 6.08
CA GLY A 358 -7.11 -29.46 6.88
C GLY A 358 -7.16 -30.55 7.96
N GLY A 359 -7.42 -30.15 9.21
CA GLY A 359 -7.44 -31.05 10.37
C GLY A 359 -6.06 -31.41 10.96
N TRP A 360 -4.95 -30.92 10.37
CA TRP A 360 -3.62 -31.07 10.93
C TRP A 360 -3.43 -30.25 12.21
N PHE A 361 -2.39 -30.55 12.99
CA PHE A 361 -2.09 -29.84 14.23
C PHE A 361 -0.65 -29.35 14.25
N LEU A 362 -0.46 -28.10 14.70
CA LEU A 362 0.84 -27.53 15.04
C LEU A 362 0.88 -27.32 16.55
N CYS A 363 1.83 -27.95 17.24
CA CYS A 363 1.92 -27.92 18.69
C CYS A 363 3.31 -27.51 19.17
N ASP A 364 3.39 -26.80 20.33
CA ASP A 364 4.62 -26.62 21.09
C ASP A 364 4.96 -27.86 21.95
N ALA A 365 6.08 -27.81 22.68
CA ALA A 365 6.47 -28.90 23.59
C ALA A 365 5.53 -29.07 24.80
N ALA A 366 4.81 -28.04 25.20
CA ALA A 366 3.85 -28.01 26.29
C ALA A 366 2.43 -28.46 25.88
N SER A 367 2.25 -28.85 24.59
CA SER A 367 0.98 -29.29 24.01
C SER A 367 -0.05 -28.19 23.81
N HIS A 368 0.38 -26.95 23.65
CA HIS A 368 -0.48 -25.90 23.07
C HIS A 368 -0.55 -26.12 21.57
N CYS A 369 -1.74 -26.48 21.09
CA CYS A 369 -1.91 -26.92 19.72
C CYS A 369 -2.87 -26.00 18.96
N PHE A 370 -2.50 -25.67 17.73
CA PHE A 370 -3.38 -25.08 16.72
C PHE A 370 -3.85 -26.14 15.75
N GLN A 371 -5.17 -26.23 15.50
CA GLN A 371 -5.73 -27.10 14.48
C GLN A 371 -6.06 -26.31 13.22
N PHE A 372 -5.51 -26.73 12.09
CA PHE A 372 -5.82 -26.12 10.80
C PHE A 372 -7.29 -26.37 10.41
N PRO A 373 -8.03 -25.34 9.92
CA PRO A 373 -9.38 -25.51 9.39
C PRO A 373 -9.46 -26.58 8.32
N SER A 374 -10.62 -27.20 8.15
CA SER A 374 -10.81 -28.33 7.22
C SER A 374 -10.53 -28.01 5.75
N ASP A 375 -10.55 -26.74 5.37
CA ASP A 375 -10.29 -26.22 4.04
C ASP A 375 -8.86 -25.64 3.88
N ALA A 376 -7.99 -25.80 4.86
CA ALA A 376 -6.63 -25.28 4.81
C ALA A 376 -5.77 -26.02 3.78
N VAL A 377 -5.09 -25.25 2.92
CA VAL A 377 -4.23 -25.74 1.84
C VAL A 377 -2.88 -25.05 1.89
N LEU A 378 -1.80 -25.81 1.99
CA LEU A 378 -0.45 -25.33 1.78
C LEU A 378 -0.10 -25.44 0.29
N ARG A 379 0.08 -24.30 -0.36
CA ARG A 379 0.37 -24.23 -1.79
C ARG A 379 1.74 -24.79 -2.14
N ALA A 380 1.88 -25.32 -3.34
CA ALA A 380 3.16 -25.75 -3.89
C ALA A 380 4.18 -24.61 -3.87
N GLY A 381 5.34 -24.83 -3.24
CA GLY A 381 6.37 -23.78 -3.08
C GLY A 381 5.96 -22.59 -2.22
N GLY A 382 4.78 -22.66 -1.57
CA GLY A 382 4.25 -21.60 -0.72
C GLY A 382 4.58 -21.76 0.75
N GLN A 383 4.09 -20.80 1.55
CA GLN A 383 4.23 -20.83 3.01
C GLN A 383 2.91 -20.53 3.71
N ILE A 384 2.80 -21.01 4.94
CA ILE A 384 1.74 -20.67 5.88
C ILE A 384 2.39 -20.15 7.16
N VAL A 385 1.80 -19.09 7.75
CA VAL A 385 2.24 -18.53 9.03
C VAL A 385 1.13 -18.73 10.06
N VAL A 386 1.49 -19.30 11.22
CA VAL A 386 0.57 -19.49 12.36
C VAL A 386 1.02 -18.59 13.51
N TYR A 387 0.28 -17.53 13.75
CA TYR A 387 0.52 -16.56 14.82
C TYR A 387 -0.01 -17.07 16.15
N THR A 388 0.69 -16.77 17.25
CA THR A 388 0.29 -17.16 18.60
C THR A 388 -0.99 -16.47 19.06
N GLY A 389 -1.14 -15.17 18.77
CA GLY A 389 -2.28 -14.37 19.22
C GLY A 389 -3.54 -14.54 18.40
N SER A 390 -4.33 -13.47 18.32
CA SER A 390 -5.62 -13.45 17.63
C SER A 390 -5.58 -12.59 16.37
N GLY A 391 -6.31 -13.00 15.32
CA GLY A 391 -6.40 -12.28 14.07
C GLY A 391 -7.41 -12.91 13.10
N ARG A 392 -7.44 -12.44 11.87
CA ARG A 392 -8.31 -12.97 10.82
C ARG A 392 -7.52 -13.92 9.92
N THR A 393 -7.95 -15.17 9.87
CA THR A 393 -7.42 -16.20 8.96
C THR A 393 -7.79 -15.89 7.50
N ASP A 394 -6.84 -16.06 6.57
CA ASP A 394 -7.03 -15.82 5.12
C ASP A 394 -6.50 -16.95 4.22
N GLY A 395 -6.20 -18.12 4.80
CA GLY A 395 -5.69 -19.28 4.07
C GLY A 395 -4.16 -19.35 3.98
N VAL A 396 -3.45 -18.26 4.25
CA VAL A 396 -1.97 -18.22 4.40
C VAL A 396 -1.59 -17.89 5.84
N ARG A 397 -2.38 -17.05 6.49
CA ARG A 397 -2.23 -16.67 7.89
C ARG A 397 -3.27 -17.34 8.75
N PHE A 398 -2.84 -17.92 9.84
CA PHE A 398 -3.68 -18.57 10.83
C PHE A 398 -3.32 -18.03 12.21
N PHE A 399 -4.22 -18.14 13.17
CA PHE A 399 -4.05 -17.57 14.51
C PHE A 399 -4.46 -18.61 15.54
N MET A 400 -3.56 -18.88 16.52
CA MET A 400 -3.83 -19.81 17.63
C MET A 400 -4.88 -19.27 18.60
N GLY A 401 -5.04 -17.93 18.66
CA GLY A 401 -5.99 -17.28 19.58
C GLY A 401 -5.51 -17.25 21.02
N SER A 402 -4.22 -17.43 21.28
CA SER A 402 -3.66 -17.36 22.63
C SER A 402 -3.68 -15.93 23.16
N GLY A 403 -3.96 -15.78 24.44
CA GLY A 403 -3.87 -14.49 25.15
C GLY A 403 -2.49 -14.14 25.67
N GLY A 404 -1.47 -14.93 25.37
CA GLY A 404 -0.08 -14.76 25.79
C GLY A 404 0.89 -15.63 24.99
N ALA A 405 2.18 -15.55 25.31
CA ALA A 405 3.23 -16.34 24.70
C ALA A 405 2.94 -17.85 24.69
N VAL A 406 3.30 -18.52 23.61
CA VAL A 406 3.22 -19.98 23.45
C VAL A 406 4.63 -20.56 23.26
N TRP A 407 5.45 -19.90 22.43
CA TRP A 407 6.81 -20.35 22.12
C TRP A 407 7.80 -19.79 23.15
N ASN A 408 8.64 -20.67 23.74
CA ASN A 408 9.61 -20.25 24.75
C ASN A 408 10.86 -19.65 24.12
N ASN A 409 11.27 -18.47 24.56
CA ASN A 409 12.46 -17.76 24.04
C ASN A 409 13.77 -18.51 24.34
N ASP A 410 13.80 -19.26 25.44
CA ASP A 410 14.98 -20.05 25.87
C ASP A 410 15.03 -21.46 25.24
N GLY A 411 14.17 -21.72 24.25
CA GLY A 411 14.11 -22.96 23.51
C GLY A 411 12.78 -23.73 23.62
N ASP A 412 12.33 -24.28 22.49
CA ASP A 412 11.09 -25.03 22.38
C ASP A 412 11.15 -26.03 21.20
N THR A 413 10.07 -26.81 21.05
CA THR A 413 9.89 -27.74 19.94
C THR A 413 8.54 -27.54 19.27
N ALA A 414 8.55 -27.04 18.05
CA ALA A 414 7.37 -27.05 17.20
C ALA A 414 7.23 -28.40 16.50
N THR A 415 6.05 -29.02 16.60
CA THR A 415 5.76 -30.29 15.94
C THR A 415 4.48 -30.18 15.13
N LEU A 416 4.58 -30.49 13.84
CA LEU A 416 3.46 -30.59 12.92
C LEU A 416 3.01 -32.04 12.83
N TYR A 417 1.73 -32.27 13.09
CA TYR A 417 1.09 -33.60 13.00
C TYR A 417 0.06 -33.55 11.86
N ASP A 418 -0.06 -34.64 11.12
CA ASP A 418 -1.18 -34.81 10.18
C ASP A 418 -2.51 -35.13 10.88
N ALA A 419 -3.59 -35.25 10.12
CA ALA A 419 -4.91 -35.56 10.66
C ALA A 419 -5.02 -36.93 11.33
N SER A 420 -4.03 -37.84 11.11
CA SER A 420 -3.93 -39.13 11.77
C SER A 420 -3.05 -39.09 13.04
N SER A 421 -2.55 -37.89 13.41
CA SER A 421 -1.59 -37.66 14.50
C SER A 421 -0.18 -38.21 14.24
N ALA A 422 0.18 -38.50 12.99
CA ALA A 422 1.55 -38.82 12.63
C ALA A 422 2.39 -37.55 12.51
N ILE A 423 3.66 -37.59 12.98
CA ILE A 423 4.57 -36.45 12.88
C ILE A 423 4.99 -36.25 11.42
N VAL A 424 4.77 -35.08 10.88
CA VAL A 424 5.12 -34.67 9.53
C VAL A 424 6.39 -33.83 9.49
N ALA A 425 6.52 -32.88 10.41
CA ALA A 425 7.70 -32.04 10.56
C ALA A 425 7.94 -31.69 12.02
N ARG A 426 9.19 -31.42 12.37
CA ARG A 426 9.58 -30.96 13.70
C ARG A 426 10.71 -29.95 13.59
N TYR A 427 10.63 -28.90 14.38
CA TYR A 427 11.65 -27.86 14.51
C TYR A 427 11.99 -27.69 15.99
N VAL A 428 13.27 -27.78 16.33
CA VAL A 428 13.79 -27.57 17.69
C VAL A 428 14.77 -26.42 17.65
N TYR A 429 14.63 -25.49 18.57
CA TYR A 429 15.57 -24.39 18.77
C TYR A 429 15.92 -24.27 20.26
N GLU A 430 17.12 -23.73 20.53
CA GLU A 430 17.71 -23.54 21.87
C GLU A 430 18.04 -22.04 22.09
#